data_03e66df8aff39551c8d0c339b6e2d160
#
_entry.id   03e66df8aff39551c8d0c339b6e2d160
#
_cell.length_a   1.000
_cell.length_b   1.000
_cell.length_c   1.000
_cell.angle_alpha   90.00
_cell.angle_beta   90.00
_cell.angle_gamma   90.00
#
_symmetry.space_group_name_H-M   'P 1'
#
loop_
_entity.id
_entity.type
_entity.pdbx_description
1 polymer ?
#
loop_
_entity_poly.entity_id
_entity_poly.type
_entity_poly.pdbx_seq_one_letter_code
_entity_poly.pdbx_strand_id
1 'polypeptide(L)'
;EVVDTIRQMAQSNGVLLSNVLVDEDGIGGGAVDFLKCKGFLNGSKSVRENYLNLKSDCYFKLGELITNNSITFNSQHKDTIVKELEMIRREKLDSDQKLRVTNKEDLKKRFGMSPDFADAIMMRSFYELKKNFGKYAFA
;
A
#
# COMPACT_ATOMS: atom_id res chain seq x y z
N GLU A 1 3.93 -22.32 5.19
CA GLU A 1 4.31 -21.43 6.33
C GLU A 1 3.74 -20.03 6.16
N VAL A 2 4.09 -19.27 5.09
CA VAL A 2 3.56 -17.90 4.88
C VAL A 2 2.03 -17.90 4.74
N VAL A 3 1.49 -18.77 3.92
CA VAL A 3 0.04 -18.92 3.69
C VAL A 3 -0.70 -19.22 4.99
N ASP A 4 -0.17 -20.11 5.80
CA ASP A 4 -0.79 -20.50 7.08
C ASP A 4 -0.75 -19.38 8.08
N THR A 5 0.37 -18.64 8.12
CA THR A 5 0.52 -17.45 8.97
C THR A 5 -0.52 -16.38 8.60
N ILE A 6 -0.67 -16.05 7.31
CA ILE A 6 -1.65 -15.06 6.84
C ILE A 6 -3.08 -15.53 7.19
N ARG A 7 -3.40 -16.80 6.94
CA ARG A 7 -4.72 -17.36 7.26
C ARG A 7 -5.02 -17.27 8.75
N GLN A 8 -4.07 -17.64 9.59
CA GLN A 8 -4.19 -17.57 11.04
C GLN A 8 -4.35 -16.12 11.53
N MET A 9 -3.57 -15.17 10.99
CA MET A 9 -3.71 -13.75 11.32
C MET A 9 -5.09 -13.20 10.91
N ALA A 10 -5.56 -13.53 9.71
CA ALA A 10 -6.87 -13.11 9.25
C ALA A 10 -7.98 -13.65 10.15
N GLN A 11 -7.93 -14.95 10.48
CA GLN A 11 -8.89 -15.60 11.36
C GLN A 11 -8.89 -15.01 12.78
N SER A 12 -7.71 -14.83 13.37
CA SER A 12 -7.56 -14.27 14.72
C SER A 12 -8.07 -12.84 14.85
N ASN A 13 -8.07 -12.09 13.75
CA ASN A 13 -8.54 -10.69 13.70
C ASN A 13 -9.95 -10.55 13.08
N GLY A 14 -10.64 -11.66 12.78
CA GLY A 14 -11.96 -11.63 12.17
C GLY A 14 -11.99 -11.00 10.77
N VAL A 15 -10.87 -11.09 10.02
CA VAL A 15 -10.74 -10.51 8.67
C VAL A 15 -11.06 -11.57 7.63
N LEU A 16 -11.98 -11.28 6.73
CA LEU A 16 -12.26 -12.14 5.59
C LEU A 16 -11.07 -12.14 4.62
N LEU A 17 -10.73 -13.29 4.04
CA LEU A 17 -9.63 -13.40 3.07
C LEU A 17 -9.82 -12.49 1.85
N SER A 18 -11.06 -12.19 1.46
CA SER A 18 -11.39 -11.20 0.43
C SER A 18 -10.93 -9.77 0.77
N ASN A 19 -10.68 -9.48 2.05
CA ASN A 19 -10.18 -8.20 2.55
C ASN A 19 -8.69 -8.24 2.90
N VAL A 20 -8.00 -9.29 2.53
CA VAL A 20 -6.54 -9.42 2.65
C VAL A 20 -5.90 -9.02 1.35
N LEU A 21 -4.88 -8.17 1.42
CA LEU A 21 -3.99 -7.80 0.31
C LEU A 21 -2.61 -8.39 0.55
N VAL A 22 -2.04 -8.98 -0.48
CA VAL A 22 -0.69 -9.53 -0.46
C VAL A 22 0.12 -8.90 -1.59
N ASP A 23 1.33 -8.45 -1.30
CA ASP A 23 2.26 -7.95 -2.33
C ASP A 23 2.60 -9.08 -3.31
N GLU A 24 2.16 -8.93 -4.55
CA GLU A 24 2.28 -9.95 -5.59
C GLU A 24 3.59 -9.80 -6.40
N ASP A 25 4.27 -8.66 -6.31
CA ASP A 25 5.51 -8.39 -7.03
C ASP A 25 6.70 -9.21 -6.50
N GLY A 26 6.59 -9.78 -5.32
CA GLY A 26 7.62 -10.60 -4.69
C GLY A 26 7.24 -12.10 -4.62
N ILE A 27 7.32 -12.65 -3.43
CA ILE A 27 7.02 -14.06 -3.13
C ILE A 27 5.50 -14.33 -3.14
N GLY A 28 4.70 -13.29 -3.29
CA GLY A 28 3.27 -13.31 -2.99
C GLY A 28 2.38 -13.99 -4.02
N GLY A 29 2.80 -14.17 -5.27
CA GLY A 29 1.94 -14.73 -6.32
C GLY A 29 1.33 -16.08 -5.94
N GLY A 30 2.15 -17.01 -5.46
CA GLY A 30 1.67 -18.30 -4.98
C GLY A 30 0.77 -18.22 -3.74
N ALA A 31 1.01 -17.27 -2.84
CA ALA A 31 0.19 -17.07 -1.66
C ALA A 31 -1.19 -16.50 -2.00
N VAL A 32 -1.27 -15.61 -2.97
CA VAL A 32 -2.53 -15.04 -3.49
C VAL A 32 -3.45 -16.13 -4.00
N ASP A 33 -2.93 -17.03 -4.83
CA ASP A 33 -3.69 -18.14 -5.41
C ASP A 33 -4.18 -19.12 -4.34
N PHE A 34 -3.30 -19.51 -3.42
CA PHE A 34 -3.62 -20.41 -2.32
C PHE A 34 -4.65 -19.86 -1.35
N LEU A 35 -4.56 -18.59 -1.01
CA LEU A 35 -5.46 -17.92 -0.08
C LEU A 35 -6.76 -17.47 -0.74
N LYS A 36 -6.81 -17.39 -2.06
CA LYS A 36 -7.89 -16.74 -2.82
C LYS A 36 -8.15 -15.32 -2.31
N CYS A 37 -7.08 -14.64 -1.94
CA CYS A 37 -7.11 -13.25 -1.49
C CYS A 37 -6.80 -12.30 -2.66
N LYS A 38 -6.61 -11.03 -2.39
CA LYS A 38 -6.31 -10.03 -3.40
C LYS A 38 -4.82 -9.79 -3.50
N GLY A 39 -4.26 -9.89 -4.72
CA GLY A 39 -2.90 -9.48 -5.03
C GLY A 39 -2.79 -7.97 -5.21
N PHE A 40 -1.68 -7.40 -4.78
CA PHE A 40 -1.32 -6.00 -4.99
C PHE A 40 -0.09 -5.92 -5.88
N LEU A 41 -0.26 -5.38 -7.07
CA LEU A 41 0.81 -5.13 -8.03
C LEU A 41 1.18 -3.65 -7.98
N ASN A 42 2.37 -3.33 -7.49
CA ASN A 42 2.83 -1.96 -7.28
C ASN A 42 2.83 -1.14 -8.58
N GLY A 43 3.25 -1.77 -9.68
CA GLY A 43 3.35 -1.15 -11.00
C GLY A 43 2.03 -1.09 -11.79
N SER A 44 0.94 -1.65 -11.28
CA SER A 44 -0.33 -1.64 -12.00
C SER A 44 -0.91 -0.23 -12.14
N LYS A 45 -1.91 -0.11 -13.02
CA LYS A 45 -2.57 1.17 -13.28
C LYS A 45 -3.16 1.77 -12.00
N SER A 46 -2.92 3.06 -11.79
CA SER A 46 -3.53 3.82 -10.71
C SER A 46 -5.06 3.86 -10.83
N VAL A 47 -5.74 4.02 -9.73
CA VAL A 47 -7.20 4.25 -9.70
C VAL A 47 -7.51 5.68 -10.11
N ARG A 48 -6.76 6.65 -9.61
CA ARG A 48 -6.88 8.07 -9.97
C ARG A 48 -5.89 8.42 -11.10
N GLU A 49 -6.28 9.26 -12.03
CA GLU A 49 -5.54 9.50 -13.28
C GLU A 49 -4.19 10.20 -13.11
N ASN A 50 -4.02 11.01 -12.08
CA ASN A 50 -2.84 11.88 -11.93
C ASN A 50 -1.60 11.17 -11.38
N TYR A 51 -1.66 9.89 -11.15
CA TYR A 51 -0.59 9.11 -10.53
C TYR A 51 0.01 8.12 -11.52
N LEU A 52 1.32 7.90 -11.40
CA LEU A 52 2.06 7.02 -12.31
C LEU A 52 1.56 5.58 -12.26
N ASN A 53 1.36 5.05 -11.05
CA ASN A 53 1.00 3.66 -10.79
C ASN A 53 0.20 3.54 -9.49
N LEU A 54 -0.27 2.33 -9.22
CA LEU A 54 -1.09 2.03 -8.04
C LEU A 54 -0.34 2.32 -6.72
N LYS A 55 0.94 1.97 -6.63
CA LYS A 55 1.77 2.27 -5.45
C LYS A 55 1.78 3.77 -5.15
N SER A 56 2.05 4.60 -6.14
CA SER A 56 2.05 6.06 -5.98
C SER A 56 0.69 6.58 -5.56
N ASP A 57 -0.38 6.13 -6.22
CA ASP A 57 -1.75 6.53 -5.88
C ASP A 57 -2.09 6.20 -4.42
N CYS A 58 -1.76 5.00 -3.95
CA CYS A 58 -1.99 4.58 -2.57
C CYS A 58 -1.15 5.37 -1.56
N TYR A 59 0.11 5.70 -1.86
CA TYR A 59 0.91 6.55 -0.99
C TYR A 59 0.36 7.97 -0.86
N PHE A 60 -0.10 8.56 -1.97
CA PHE A 60 -0.73 9.86 -1.92
C PHE A 60 -2.06 9.81 -1.15
N LYS A 61 -2.83 8.72 -1.30
CA LYS A 61 -4.04 8.51 -0.49
C LYS A 61 -3.72 8.39 1.01
N LEU A 62 -2.67 7.65 1.35
CA LEU A 62 -2.19 7.57 2.73
C LEU A 62 -1.81 8.94 3.28
N GLY A 63 -1.11 9.76 2.50
CA GLY A 63 -0.77 11.14 2.86
C GLY A 63 -2.02 11.98 3.13
N GLU A 64 -3.06 11.87 2.31
CA GLU A 64 -4.34 12.54 2.54
C GLU A 64 -5.00 12.09 3.86
N LEU A 65 -5.01 10.78 4.13
CA LEU A 65 -5.58 10.21 5.37
C LEU A 65 -4.83 10.72 6.62
N ILE A 66 -3.52 10.82 6.55
CA ILE A 66 -2.69 11.35 7.64
C ILE A 66 -2.96 12.84 7.85
N THR A 67 -2.95 13.63 6.79
CA THR A 67 -3.17 15.08 6.83
C THR A 67 -4.56 15.43 7.38
N ASN A 68 -5.56 14.63 7.05
CA ASN A 68 -6.94 14.84 7.50
C ASN A 68 -7.24 14.20 8.87
N ASN A 69 -6.24 13.66 9.56
CA ASN A 69 -6.41 12.92 10.82
C ASN A 69 -7.43 11.76 10.72
N SER A 70 -7.51 11.14 9.55
CA SER A 70 -8.45 10.04 9.25
C SER A 70 -7.87 8.66 9.55
N ILE A 71 -6.62 8.58 10.00
CA ILE A 71 -5.92 7.35 10.32
C ILE A 71 -5.11 7.53 11.61
N THR A 72 -5.09 6.49 12.43
CA THR A 72 -4.26 6.41 13.63
C THR A 72 -3.50 5.10 13.65
N PHE A 73 -2.32 5.11 14.22
CA PHE A 73 -1.48 3.92 14.42
C PHE A 73 -1.34 3.62 15.91
N ASN A 74 -1.86 2.48 16.32
CA ASN A 74 -1.64 1.93 17.65
C ASN A 74 -0.74 0.70 17.53
N SER A 75 0.57 0.91 17.56
CA SER A 75 1.56 -0.13 17.36
C SER A 75 2.81 0.14 18.18
N GLN A 76 3.41 -0.93 18.71
CA GLN A 76 4.74 -0.88 19.33
C GLN A 76 5.84 -0.47 18.32
N HIS A 77 5.56 -0.57 17.02
CA HIS A 77 6.47 -0.18 15.93
C HIS A 77 6.26 1.26 15.43
N LYS A 78 5.55 2.09 16.17
CA LYS A 78 5.19 3.45 15.76
C LYS A 78 6.40 4.27 15.31
N ASP A 79 7.51 4.23 16.03
CA ASP A 79 8.70 5.02 15.69
C ASP A 79 9.34 4.55 14.37
N THR A 80 9.36 3.24 14.13
CA THR A 80 9.82 2.68 12.86
C THR A 80 8.90 3.08 11.71
N ILE A 81 7.59 3.01 11.91
CA ILE A 81 6.59 3.43 10.92
C ILE A 81 6.77 4.90 10.54
N VAL A 82 6.92 5.79 11.51
CA VAL A 82 7.15 7.22 11.28
C VAL A 82 8.43 7.43 10.47
N LYS A 83 9.52 6.77 10.86
CA LYS A 83 10.81 6.84 10.16
C LYS A 83 10.69 6.41 8.69
N GLU A 84 10.01 5.31 8.44
CA GLU A 84 9.82 4.81 7.07
C GLU A 84 8.93 5.75 6.25
N LEU A 85 7.85 6.27 6.83
CA LEU A 85 6.98 7.24 6.15
C LEU A 85 7.73 8.54 5.81
N GLU A 86 8.64 8.99 6.67
CA GLU A 86 9.49 10.17 6.42
C GLU A 86 10.49 9.96 5.28
N MET A 87 10.83 8.72 4.93
CA MET A 87 11.69 8.41 3.79
C MET A 87 10.98 8.62 2.44
N ILE A 88 9.67 8.47 2.40
CA ILE A 88 8.88 8.55 1.16
C ILE A 88 8.82 10.00 0.69
N ARG A 89 9.22 10.23 -0.56
CA ARG A 89 9.22 11.57 -1.17
C ARG A 89 8.39 11.58 -2.45
N ARG A 90 7.72 12.70 -2.65
CA ARG A 90 7.05 13.00 -3.89
C ARG A 90 8.08 13.32 -4.98
N GLU A 91 7.89 12.72 -6.15
CA GLU A 91 8.65 13.03 -7.35
C GLU A 91 7.69 13.34 -8.52
N LYS A 92 8.13 14.20 -9.42
CA LYS A 92 7.43 14.47 -10.69
C LYS A 92 8.15 13.76 -11.82
N LEU A 93 7.39 13.21 -12.76
CA LEU A 93 7.94 12.74 -14.03
C LEU A 93 7.98 13.89 -15.04
N ASP A 94 9.06 13.93 -15.81
CA ASP A 94 9.40 15.09 -16.65
C ASP A 94 8.41 15.35 -17.80
N SER A 95 7.78 14.33 -18.37
CA SER A 95 6.98 14.49 -19.59
C SER A 95 5.47 14.51 -19.36
N ASP A 96 4.93 13.64 -18.51
CA ASP A 96 3.48 13.46 -18.35
C ASP A 96 2.91 14.14 -17.11
N GLN A 97 3.74 14.81 -16.33
CA GLN A 97 3.38 15.48 -15.07
C GLN A 97 2.69 14.57 -14.03
N LYS A 98 2.70 13.26 -14.24
CA LYS A 98 2.16 12.31 -13.28
C LYS A 98 2.97 12.31 -12.00
N LEU A 99 2.28 12.19 -10.90
CA LEU A 99 2.89 12.12 -9.58
C LEU A 99 3.34 10.69 -9.28
N ARG A 100 4.54 10.58 -8.76
CA ARG A 100 5.07 9.32 -8.23
C ARG A 100 5.74 9.54 -6.89
N VAL A 101 5.95 8.46 -6.17
CA VAL A 101 6.81 8.43 -4.99
C VAL A 101 8.17 7.83 -5.34
N THR A 102 9.17 8.11 -4.52
CA THR A 102 10.52 7.56 -4.66
C THR A 102 10.46 6.04 -4.78
N ASN A 103 11.18 5.47 -5.73
CA ASN A 103 11.21 4.02 -5.91
C ASN A 103 12.03 3.33 -4.82
N LYS A 104 11.80 2.02 -4.66
CA LYS A 104 12.43 1.22 -3.60
C LYS A 104 13.95 1.15 -3.70
N GLU A 105 14.49 1.16 -4.92
CA GLU A 105 15.94 1.11 -5.15
C GLU A 105 16.63 2.39 -4.68
N ASP A 106 16.05 3.54 -4.97
CA ASP A 106 16.58 4.82 -4.53
C ASP A 106 16.48 4.98 -3.01
N LEU A 107 15.40 4.48 -2.39
CA LEU A 107 15.27 4.44 -0.94
C LEU A 107 16.36 3.57 -0.30
N LYS A 108 16.62 2.39 -0.85
CA LYS A 108 17.69 1.52 -0.38
C LYS A 108 19.07 2.17 -0.52
N LYS A 109 19.33 2.86 -1.63
CA LYS A 109 20.59 3.58 -1.84
C LYS A 109 20.77 4.73 -0.84
N ARG A 110 19.71 5.50 -0.57
CA ARG A 110 19.77 6.67 0.32
C ARG A 110 19.80 6.30 1.80
N PHE A 111 19.00 5.31 2.22
CA PHE A 111 18.75 5.00 3.62
C PHE A 111 19.22 3.62 4.06
N GLY A 112 19.64 2.75 3.11
CA GLY A 112 20.13 1.41 3.40
C GLY A 112 19.06 0.42 3.90
N MET A 113 17.77 0.77 3.78
CA MET A 113 16.66 -0.05 4.28
C MET A 113 15.43 0.00 3.37
N SER A 114 14.57 -1.02 3.48
CA SER A 114 13.26 -1.05 2.83
C SER A 114 12.18 -0.51 3.76
N PRO A 115 11.20 0.26 3.24
CA PRO A 115 10.10 0.78 4.05
C PRO A 115 8.95 -0.24 4.16
N ASP A 116 9.20 -1.40 4.77
CA ASP A 116 8.27 -2.54 4.77
C ASP A 116 6.97 -2.26 5.54
N PHE A 117 7.05 -1.56 6.67
CA PHE A 117 5.86 -1.10 7.41
C PHE A 117 5.08 -0.04 6.64
N ALA A 118 5.78 0.94 6.06
CA ALA A 118 5.13 1.98 5.25
C ALA A 118 4.45 1.38 4.02
N ASP A 119 5.08 0.43 3.34
CA ASP A 119 4.50 -0.28 2.20
C ASP A 119 3.24 -1.08 2.61
N ALA A 120 3.25 -1.76 3.76
CA ALA A 120 2.07 -2.47 4.26
C ALA A 120 0.89 -1.52 4.56
N ILE A 121 1.16 -0.39 5.18
CA ILE A 121 0.15 0.64 5.49
C ILE A 121 -0.36 1.29 4.20
N MET A 122 0.54 1.56 3.25
CA MET A 122 0.18 2.08 1.93
C MET A 122 -0.79 1.14 1.20
N MET A 123 -0.53 -0.16 1.20
CA MET A 123 -1.42 -1.15 0.59
C MET A 123 -2.81 -1.11 1.21
N ARG A 124 -2.93 -0.92 2.53
CA ARG A 124 -4.23 -0.77 3.20
C ARG A 124 -5.04 0.41 2.64
N SER A 125 -4.38 1.48 2.21
CA SER A 125 -5.02 2.68 1.65
C SER A 125 -5.75 2.41 0.32
N PHE A 126 -5.43 1.31 -0.36
CA PHE A 126 -6.14 0.86 -1.56
C PHE A 126 -7.67 0.71 -1.34
N TYR A 127 -8.07 0.23 -0.18
CA TYR A 127 -9.49 0.07 0.14
C TYR A 127 -10.22 1.42 0.28
N GLU A 128 -9.52 2.48 0.63
CA GLU A 128 -10.10 3.82 0.68
C GLU A 128 -10.33 4.40 -0.72
N LEU A 129 -9.47 4.10 -1.69
CA LEU A 129 -9.66 4.44 -3.10
C LEU A 129 -10.90 3.74 -3.67
N LYS A 130 -11.08 2.45 -3.37
CA LYS A 130 -12.24 1.67 -3.83
C LYS A 130 -13.57 2.16 -3.26
N LYS A 131 -13.61 2.57 -2.01
CA LYS A 131 -14.83 3.12 -1.38
C LYS A 131 -15.33 4.35 -2.14
N ASN A 132 -14.42 5.22 -2.55
CA ASN A 132 -14.76 6.39 -3.34
C ASN A 132 -15.28 6.01 -4.73
N PHE A 133 -14.66 5.03 -5.36
CA PHE A 133 -15.09 4.54 -6.67
C PHE A 133 -16.49 3.91 -6.63
N GLY A 134 -16.81 3.14 -5.59
CA GLY A 134 -18.13 2.55 -5.40
C GLY A 134 -19.24 3.58 -5.20
N LYS A 135 -18.96 4.68 -4.53
CA LYS A 135 -19.94 5.78 -4.38
C LYS A 135 -20.30 6.45 -5.68
N TYR A 136 -19.36 6.58 -6.61
CA TYR A 136 -19.61 7.17 -7.93
C TYR A 136 -20.30 6.20 -8.91
N ALA A 137 -20.13 4.90 -8.72
CA ALA A 137 -20.75 3.88 -9.56
C ALA A 137 -22.26 3.75 -9.34
N PHE A 138 -22.77 4.22 -8.20
CA PHE A 138 -24.19 4.15 -7.83
C PHE A 138 -24.87 5.52 -7.77
N ALA A 139 -24.17 6.56 -8.10
CA ALA A 139 -24.71 7.90 -8.23
C ALA A 139 -25.12 8.16 -9.66
#